data_f69f9b8fdb166b58a3bfbab5628233de
#
_entry.id   f69f9b8fdb166b58a3bfbab5628233de
#
_cell.length_a   1.000
_cell.length_b   1.000
_cell.length_c   1.000
_cell.angle_alpha   90.00
_cell.angle_beta   90.00
_cell.angle_gamma   90.00
#
_symmetry.space_group_name_H-M   'P 1'
#
loop_
_entity.id
_entity.type
_entity.pdbx_description
1 polymer ?
#
loop_
_entity_poly.entity_id
_entity_poly.type
_entity_poly.pdbx_seq_one_letter_code
_entity_poly.pdbx_strand_id
1 'polypeptide(L)'
;SIQKLTNLFESDLPIGTAFQFMLHASPIIEPYLDHHVVLAQRGQAGERYVADARKTAEFYLHARDTQLTSNPPLRPRDFTVYVSVAFPTQETTAQGWEDERIHQAVSGIEGQLNTLGLLPERVGPLQLLNVLHVLLNPGHSWESRPPAYSDQLPIRDQAVRLDTAATLRTKMIELDGKFLKTLTVQSWPVQ
;
A
#
# COMPACT_ATOMS: atom_id res chain seq x y z
N SER A 1 -16.53 12.58 5.28
CA SER A 1 -17.53 12.53 6.35
C SER A 1 -17.91 11.10 6.65
N ILE A 2 -18.13 10.79 7.93
CA ILE A 2 -18.46 9.44 8.44
C ILE A 2 -19.68 8.86 7.70
N GLN A 3 -20.71 9.69 7.45
CA GLN A 3 -21.93 9.28 6.74
C GLN A 3 -21.65 8.66 5.34
N LYS A 4 -20.69 9.21 4.61
CA LYS A 4 -20.34 8.68 3.28
C LYS A 4 -19.64 7.32 3.37
N LEU A 5 -18.82 7.11 4.41
CA LEU A 5 -18.21 5.80 4.69
C LEU A 5 -19.26 4.78 5.12
N THR A 6 -20.26 5.18 5.91
CA THR A 6 -21.38 4.31 6.30
C THR A 6 -22.11 3.78 5.05
N ASN A 7 -22.37 4.64 4.08
CA ASN A 7 -23.03 4.23 2.83
C ASN A 7 -22.25 3.14 2.05
N LEU A 8 -20.91 3.07 2.19
CA LEU A 8 -20.11 2.01 1.59
C LEU A 8 -20.47 0.63 2.17
N PHE A 9 -20.77 0.58 3.47
CA PHE A 9 -21.13 -0.66 4.17
C PHE A 9 -22.63 -0.97 4.11
N GLU A 10 -23.46 0.01 3.79
CA GLU A 10 -24.91 -0.12 3.61
C GLU A 10 -25.30 -0.39 2.14
N SER A 11 -24.32 -0.49 1.22
CA SER A 11 -24.60 -0.84 -0.16
C SER A 11 -25.06 -2.30 -0.29
N ASP A 12 -25.81 -2.61 -1.38
CA ASP A 12 -26.30 -3.96 -1.69
C ASP A 12 -25.15 -4.94 -1.99
N LEU A 13 -24.39 -5.26 -0.96
CA LEU A 13 -23.31 -6.22 -1.03
C LEU A 13 -23.79 -7.62 -0.64
N PRO A 14 -23.26 -8.68 -1.24
CA PRO A 14 -23.56 -10.04 -0.85
C PRO A 14 -23.34 -10.26 0.63
N ILE A 15 -24.28 -10.92 1.31
CA ILE A 15 -24.16 -11.23 2.74
C ILE A 15 -22.88 -12.05 2.97
N GLY A 16 -22.05 -11.61 3.92
CA GLY A 16 -20.75 -12.23 4.20
C GLY A 16 -19.58 -11.57 3.45
N THR A 17 -19.82 -10.49 2.69
CA THR A 17 -18.72 -9.66 2.14
C THR A 17 -17.87 -9.12 3.27
N ALA A 18 -16.56 -9.26 3.15
CA ALA A 18 -15.58 -8.74 4.11
C ALA A 18 -14.70 -7.68 3.47
N PHE A 19 -14.46 -6.59 4.20
CA PHE A 19 -13.52 -5.53 3.82
C PHE A 19 -12.28 -5.57 4.69
N GLN A 20 -11.13 -5.39 4.07
CA GLN A 20 -9.89 -5.15 4.77
C GLN A 20 -9.26 -3.86 4.23
N PHE A 21 -8.92 -2.95 5.13
CA PHE A 21 -8.21 -1.73 4.85
C PHE A 21 -6.78 -1.86 5.36
N MET A 22 -5.81 -1.68 4.47
CA MET A 22 -4.40 -1.68 4.82
C MET A 22 -3.79 -0.33 4.46
N LEU A 23 -3.31 0.40 5.48
CA LEU A 23 -2.51 1.60 5.27
C LEU A 23 -1.04 1.19 5.19
N HIS A 24 -0.46 1.34 4.03
CA HIS A 24 0.97 1.10 3.78
C HIS A 24 1.73 2.42 3.82
N ALA A 25 2.76 2.48 4.66
CA ALA A 25 3.65 3.63 4.81
C ALA A 25 5.00 3.31 4.19
N SER A 26 5.15 3.54 2.90
CA SER A 26 6.38 3.26 2.16
C SER A 26 7.49 4.27 2.49
N PRO A 27 8.75 3.83 2.68
CA PRO A 27 9.88 4.74 2.76
C PRO A 27 10.32 5.27 1.38
N ILE A 28 9.76 4.77 0.28
CA ILE A 28 10.11 5.16 -1.09
C ILE A 28 9.42 6.47 -1.42
N ILE A 29 10.12 7.58 -1.20
CA ILE A 29 9.62 8.94 -1.45
C ILE A 29 10.33 9.63 -2.61
N GLU A 30 11.37 9.00 -3.17
CA GLU A 30 12.19 9.51 -4.25
C GLU A 30 11.37 9.96 -5.46
N PRO A 31 10.39 9.20 -5.99
CA PRO A 31 9.64 9.60 -7.17
C PRO A 31 8.95 10.96 -7.03
N TYR A 32 8.46 11.27 -5.82
CA TYR A 32 7.83 12.57 -5.54
C TYR A 32 8.85 13.70 -5.47
N LEU A 33 10.00 13.44 -4.86
CA LEU A 33 11.07 14.42 -4.74
C LEU A 33 11.72 14.71 -6.09
N ASP A 34 11.96 13.67 -6.90
CA ASP A 34 12.46 13.82 -8.26
C ASP A 34 11.47 14.61 -9.13
N HIS A 35 10.17 14.31 -9.01
CA HIS A 35 9.14 15.06 -9.71
C HIS A 35 9.13 16.53 -9.29
N HIS A 36 9.28 16.83 -8.00
CA HIS A 36 9.41 18.20 -7.49
C HIS A 36 10.60 18.95 -8.13
N VAL A 37 11.76 18.29 -8.21
CA VAL A 37 12.95 18.88 -8.86
C VAL A 37 12.72 19.09 -10.36
N VAL A 38 12.10 18.12 -11.04
CA VAL A 38 11.76 18.25 -12.47
C VAL A 38 10.80 19.39 -12.73
N LEU A 39 9.79 19.57 -11.88
CA LEU A 39 8.85 20.71 -11.98
C LEU A 39 9.58 22.05 -11.79
N ALA A 40 10.50 22.13 -10.84
CA ALA A 40 11.33 23.33 -10.64
C ALA A 40 12.18 23.64 -11.88
N GLN A 41 12.74 22.63 -12.55
CA GLN A 41 13.50 22.78 -13.78
C GLN A 41 12.65 23.27 -14.96
N ARG A 42 11.41 22.78 -15.09
CA ARG A 42 10.48 23.17 -16.16
C ARG A 42 9.87 24.56 -15.97
N GLY A 43 9.81 25.02 -14.74
CA GLY A 43 9.08 26.23 -14.37
C GLY A 43 9.75 27.56 -14.68
N GLN A 44 10.84 27.61 -15.46
CA GLN A 44 11.62 28.82 -15.83
C GLN A 44 12.01 29.70 -14.60
N ALA A 45 11.99 29.14 -13.42
CA ALA A 45 12.13 29.86 -12.15
C ALA A 45 13.60 30.21 -11.79
N GLY A 46 14.55 29.96 -12.69
CA GLY A 46 15.97 30.24 -12.50
C GLY A 46 16.73 29.18 -11.68
N GLU A 47 18.05 29.19 -11.82
CA GLU A 47 18.96 28.20 -11.23
C GLU A 47 18.86 28.11 -9.70
N ARG A 48 18.61 29.24 -9.03
CA ARG A 48 18.46 29.31 -7.57
C ARG A 48 17.28 28.46 -7.08
N TYR A 49 16.15 28.53 -7.78
CA TYR A 49 14.96 27.77 -7.42
C TYR A 49 15.16 26.26 -7.60
N VAL A 50 15.86 25.87 -8.65
CA VAL A 50 16.25 24.46 -8.88
C VAL A 50 17.20 23.97 -7.77
N ALA A 51 18.16 24.81 -7.39
CA ALA A 51 19.09 24.49 -6.29
C ALA A 51 18.34 24.32 -4.95
N ASP A 52 17.37 25.18 -4.67
CA ASP A 52 16.55 25.09 -3.44
C ASP A 52 15.65 23.85 -3.47
N ALA A 53 15.08 23.49 -4.63
CA ALA A 53 14.29 22.27 -4.80
C ALA A 53 15.13 21.00 -4.52
N ARG A 54 16.39 20.96 -5.01
CA ARG A 54 17.31 19.86 -4.72
C ARG A 54 17.66 19.77 -3.23
N LYS A 55 17.98 20.88 -2.58
CA LYS A 55 18.24 20.89 -1.13
C LYS A 55 17.04 20.42 -0.33
N THR A 56 15.84 20.79 -0.75
CA THR A 56 14.60 20.31 -0.14
C THR A 56 14.46 18.80 -0.30
N ALA A 57 14.73 18.27 -1.48
CA ALA A 57 14.71 16.83 -1.73
C ALA A 57 15.72 16.08 -0.86
N GLU A 58 16.97 16.55 -0.80
CA GLU A 58 18.03 15.98 0.04
C GLU A 58 17.65 16.01 1.54
N PHE A 59 17.04 17.09 2.00
CA PHE A 59 16.55 17.21 3.38
C PHE A 59 15.51 16.15 3.72
N TYR A 60 14.51 15.94 2.86
CA TYR A 60 13.50 14.93 3.08
C TYR A 60 14.04 13.50 2.96
N LEU A 61 14.98 13.25 2.04
CA LEU A 61 15.65 11.95 1.95
C LEU A 61 16.44 11.64 3.22
N HIS A 62 17.16 12.61 3.76
CA HIS A 62 17.86 12.44 5.03
C HIS A 62 16.87 12.20 6.19
N ALA A 63 15.79 12.97 6.25
CA ALA A 63 14.77 12.86 7.29
C ALA A 63 13.99 11.53 7.24
N ARG A 64 13.90 10.89 6.08
CA ARG A 64 13.32 9.56 5.91
C ARG A 64 13.98 8.53 6.84
N ASP A 65 15.28 8.60 6.99
CA ASP A 65 16.06 7.63 7.75
C ASP A 65 16.31 8.11 9.20
N THR A 66 16.44 9.40 9.39
CA THR A 66 16.64 10.00 10.72
C THR A 66 15.33 10.37 11.41
N GLN A 67 14.71 11.41 11.08
CA GLN A 67 13.37 11.91 11.43
C GLN A 67 13.29 13.43 11.22
N LEU A 68 12.10 13.97 10.93
CA LEU A 68 11.85 15.41 10.84
C LEU A 68 11.78 16.07 12.23
N THR A 69 11.15 15.37 13.17
CA THR A 69 10.93 15.84 14.55
C THR A 69 11.22 14.73 15.53
N SER A 70 11.66 15.10 16.72
CA SER A 70 12.01 14.14 17.78
C SER A 70 10.82 13.77 18.67
N ASN A 71 9.80 14.63 18.76
CA ASN A 71 8.64 14.39 19.60
C ASN A 71 7.36 15.02 19.01
N PRO A 72 6.45 14.24 18.45
CA PRO A 72 6.61 12.82 18.10
C PRO A 72 7.64 12.61 16.98
N PRO A 73 8.25 11.43 16.89
CA PRO A 73 9.21 11.12 15.85
C PRO A 73 8.46 10.95 14.51
N LEU A 74 8.54 11.95 13.64
CA LEU A 74 7.93 11.94 12.32
C LEU A 74 8.97 11.62 11.26
N ARG A 75 8.63 10.71 10.36
CA ARG A 75 9.44 10.38 9.19
C ARG A 75 8.63 10.55 7.92
N PRO A 76 9.18 11.15 6.86
CA PRO A 76 8.50 11.19 5.57
C PRO A 76 8.20 9.77 5.06
N ARG A 77 6.97 9.56 4.60
CA ARG A 77 6.51 8.29 4.04
C ARG A 77 5.51 8.58 2.92
N ASP A 78 5.49 7.70 1.95
CA ASP A 78 4.41 7.62 1.01
C ASP A 78 3.31 6.72 1.58
N PHE A 79 2.09 7.24 1.66
CA PHE A 79 0.96 6.55 2.24
C PHE A 79 0.00 6.09 1.16
N THR A 80 -0.16 4.78 1.05
CA THR A 80 -1.13 4.15 0.15
C THR A 80 -2.13 3.35 0.97
N VAL A 81 -3.42 3.51 0.68
CA VAL A 81 -4.48 2.70 1.26
C VAL A 81 -4.86 1.61 0.27
N TYR A 82 -4.67 0.36 0.66
CA TYR A 82 -5.18 -0.80 -0.09
C TYR A 82 -6.49 -1.26 0.53
N VAL A 83 -7.49 -1.44 -0.31
CA VAL A 83 -8.80 -1.97 0.09
C VAL A 83 -8.97 -3.33 -0.56
N SER A 84 -9.02 -4.37 0.26
CA SER A 84 -9.35 -5.73 -0.18
C SER A 84 -10.79 -6.02 0.13
N VAL A 85 -11.49 -6.59 -0.82
CA VAL A 85 -12.89 -7.02 -0.67
C VAL A 85 -12.97 -8.51 -0.96
N ALA A 86 -13.45 -9.27 0.01
CA ALA A 86 -13.69 -10.69 -0.15
C ALA A 86 -15.19 -10.93 -0.25
N PHE A 87 -15.63 -11.56 -1.34
CA PHE A 87 -17.01 -11.97 -1.55
C PHE A 87 -17.18 -13.45 -1.21
N PRO A 88 -18.26 -13.83 -0.54
CA PRO A 88 -18.58 -15.24 -0.33
C PRO A 88 -18.95 -15.86 -1.67
N THR A 89 -18.15 -16.81 -2.12
CA THR A 89 -18.46 -17.61 -3.32
C THR A 89 -18.94 -18.98 -2.88
N GLN A 90 -20.04 -19.47 -3.46
CA GLN A 90 -20.52 -20.83 -3.22
C GLN A 90 -19.77 -21.87 -4.05
N GLU A 91 -19.05 -21.43 -5.07
CA GLU A 91 -18.32 -22.30 -6.01
C GLU A 91 -16.82 -22.06 -5.91
N THR A 92 -16.11 -23.16 -5.75
CA THR A 92 -14.62 -23.19 -5.67
C THR A 92 -13.94 -23.19 -7.06
N THR A 93 -14.69 -23.02 -8.14
CA THR A 93 -14.17 -23.01 -9.50
C THR A 93 -13.70 -21.62 -9.92
N ALA A 94 -12.58 -21.57 -10.66
CA ALA A 94 -11.99 -20.35 -11.19
C ALA A 94 -12.94 -19.49 -12.06
N GLN A 95 -14.09 -20.03 -12.45
CA GLN A 95 -15.16 -19.36 -13.18
C GLN A 95 -16.00 -18.40 -12.32
N GLY A 96 -15.93 -18.46 -11.00
CA GLY A 96 -16.64 -17.53 -10.10
C GLY A 96 -16.18 -16.07 -10.21
N TRP A 97 -15.12 -15.79 -10.93
CA TRP A 97 -14.64 -14.43 -11.22
C TRP A 97 -15.51 -13.70 -12.24
N GLU A 98 -16.28 -14.43 -13.03
CA GLU A 98 -17.16 -13.89 -14.07
C GLU A 98 -18.59 -13.65 -13.59
N ASP A 99 -18.86 -13.83 -12.29
CA ASP A 99 -20.18 -13.51 -11.74
C ASP A 99 -20.44 -12.02 -11.90
N GLU A 100 -21.39 -11.69 -12.76
CA GLU A 100 -21.79 -10.31 -13.06
C GLU A 100 -22.13 -9.51 -11.79
N ARG A 101 -22.64 -10.19 -10.75
CA ARG A 101 -22.93 -9.58 -9.45
C ARG A 101 -21.67 -9.11 -8.74
N ILE A 102 -20.54 -9.85 -8.84
CA ILE A 102 -19.26 -9.43 -8.28
C ILE A 102 -18.74 -8.20 -9.01
N HIS A 103 -18.84 -8.20 -10.34
CA HIS A 103 -18.45 -7.03 -11.15
C HIS A 103 -19.28 -5.78 -10.82
N GLN A 104 -20.60 -5.94 -10.65
CA GLN A 104 -21.48 -4.85 -10.26
C GLN A 104 -21.17 -4.35 -8.86
N ALA A 105 -20.94 -5.25 -7.90
CA ALA A 105 -20.56 -4.89 -6.52
C ALA A 105 -19.22 -4.12 -6.48
N VAL A 106 -18.20 -4.60 -7.20
CA VAL A 106 -16.91 -3.92 -7.30
C VAL A 106 -17.06 -2.53 -7.91
N SER A 107 -17.82 -2.41 -9.00
CA SER A 107 -18.08 -1.12 -9.65
C SER A 107 -18.85 -0.16 -8.73
N GLY A 108 -19.79 -0.69 -7.95
CA GLY A 108 -20.51 0.06 -6.91
C GLY A 108 -19.57 0.62 -5.82
N ILE A 109 -18.66 -0.22 -5.33
CA ILE A 109 -17.63 0.18 -4.35
C ILE A 109 -16.73 1.27 -4.92
N GLU A 110 -16.24 1.11 -6.15
CA GLU A 110 -15.41 2.12 -6.83
C GLU A 110 -16.15 3.45 -6.97
N GLY A 111 -17.43 3.41 -7.37
CA GLY A 111 -18.28 4.59 -7.46
C GLY A 111 -18.41 5.31 -6.12
N GLN A 112 -18.60 4.57 -5.03
CA GLN A 112 -18.70 5.15 -3.69
C GLN A 112 -17.37 5.73 -3.21
N LEU A 113 -16.25 5.06 -3.44
CA LEU A 113 -14.91 5.59 -3.12
C LEU A 113 -14.63 6.88 -3.89
N ASN A 114 -15.05 6.96 -5.17
CA ASN A 114 -14.96 8.19 -5.96
C ASN A 114 -15.80 9.33 -5.37
N THR A 115 -17.00 9.06 -4.85
CA THR A 115 -17.83 10.09 -4.20
C THR A 115 -17.24 10.59 -2.87
N LEU A 116 -16.34 9.81 -2.27
CA LEU A 116 -15.54 10.21 -1.12
C LEU A 116 -14.38 11.14 -1.50
N GLY A 117 -14.14 11.34 -2.79
CA GLY A 117 -12.98 12.09 -3.30
C GLY A 117 -11.70 11.25 -3.36
N LEU A 118 -11.82 9.93 -3.17
CA LEU A 118 -10.74 8.98 -3.39
C LEU A 118 -10.73 8.61 -4.87
N LEU A 119 -9.55 8.40 -5.42
CA LEU A 119 -9.38 7.97 -6.80
C LEU A 119 -8.95 6.50 -6.77
N PRO A 120 -9.89 5.55 -6.64
CA PRO A 120 -9.55 4.14 -6.56
C PRO A 120 -9.00 3.64 -7.89
N GLU A 121 -7.96 2.83 -7.80
CA GLU A 121 -7.37 2.13 -8.94
C GLU A 121 -7.33 0.64 -8.62
N ARG A 122 -7.72 -0.21 -9.58
CA ARG A 122 -7.67 -1.66 -9.40
C ARG A 122 -6.23 -2.14 -9.39
N VAL A 123 -5.90 -2.92 -8.38
CA VAL A 123 -4.58 -3.51 -8.25
C VAL A 123 -4.48 -4.73 -9.17
N GLY A 124 -3.65 -4.64 -10.20
CA GLY A 124 -3.35 -5.76 -11.07
C GLY A 124 -2.35 -6.76 -10.43
N PRO A 125 -2.15 -7.95 -11.04
CA PRO A 125 -1.28 -8.98 -10.49
C PRO A 125 0.16 -8.50 -10.24
N LEU A 126 0.73 -7.71 -11.15
CA LEU A 126 2.07 -7.16 -10.99
C LEU A 126 2.15 -6.18 -9.81
N GLN A 127 1.15 -5.31 -9.67
CA GLN A 127 1.09 -4.36 -8.55
C GLN A 127 0.93 -5.09 -7.22
N LEU A 128 0.07 -6.12 -7.17
CA LEU A 128 -0.08 -6.98 -6.00
C LEU A 128 1.24 -7.67 -5.65
N LEU A 129 1.94 -8.23 -6.64
CA LEU A 129 3.25 -8.86 -6.45
C LEU A 129 4.25 -7.87 -5.85
N ASN A 130 4.28 -6.62 -6.33
CA ASN A 130 5.15 -5.57 -5.80
C ASN A 130 4.87 -5.28 -4.32
N VAL A 131 3.59 -5.15 -3.95
CA VAL A 131 3.18 -4.93 -2.56
C VAL A 131 3.61 -6.10 -1.67
N LEU A 132 3.30 -7.31 -2.09
CA LEU A 132 3.66 -8.54 -1.34
C LEU A 132 5.18 -8.68 -1.23
N HIS A 133 5.92 -8.38 -2.29
CA HIS A 133 7.38 -8.45 -2.27
C HIS A 133 7.99 -7.52 -1.21
N VAL A 134 7.52 -6.28 -1.14
CA VAL A 134 7.98 -5.31 -0.13
C VAL A 134 7.63 -5.76 1.30
N LEU A 135 6.44 -6.32 1.50
CA LEU A 135 5.97 -6.75 2.82
C LEU A 135 6.65 -8.02 3.30
N LEU A 136 6.92 -8.96 2.39
CA LEU A 136 7.41 -10.30 2.73
C LEU A 136 8.94 -10.41 2.71
N ASN A 137 9.65 -9.41 2.15
CA ASN A 137 11.11 -9.39 2.09
C ASN A 137 11.70 -8.10 2.72
N PRO A 138 11.42 -7.81 3.99
CA PRO A 138 11.80 -6.54 4.62
C PRO A 138 13.29 -6.35 4.85
N GLY A 139 14.09 -7.42 4.73
CA GLY A 139 15.55 -7.39 4.83
C GLY A 139 16.23 -6.96 3.54
N HIS A 140 15.55 -7.12 2.41
CA HIS A 140 16.06 -6.66 1.13
C HIS A 140 15.79 -5.16 0.97
N SER A 141 16.73 -4.46 0.37
CA SER A 141 16.52 -3.04 0.13
C SER A 141 15.32 -2.84 -0.79
N TRP A 142 14.54 -1.79 -0.54
CA TRP A 142 13.41 -1.39 -1.37
C TRP A 142 13.82 -1.06 -2.82
N GLU A 143 15.11 -0.95 -3.11
CA GLU A 143 15.68 -0.79 -4.44
C GLU A 143 15.72 -2.11 -5.22
N SER A 144 15.63 -3.26 -4.54
CA SER A 144 15.59 -4.54 -5.23
C SER A 144 14.27 -4.66 -5.97
N ARG A 145 14.32 -4.63 -7.29
CA ARG A 145 13.13 -4.81 -8.13
C ARG A 145 12.54 -6.20 -7.89
N PRO A 146 11.23 -6.31 -7.74
CA PRO A 146 10.59 -7.62 -7.70
C PRO A 146 10.85 -8.35 -9.03
N PRO A 147 10.83 -9.69 -9.03
CA PRO A 147 10.92 -10.46 -10.26
C PRO A 147 9.79 -10.06 -11.21
N ALA A 148 10.01 -10.22 -12.50
CA ALA A 148 8.96 -10.02 -13.49
C ALA A 148 7.79 -10.98 -13.19
N TYR A 149 6.56 -10.46 -13.22
CA TYR A 149 5.38 -11.28 -13.02
C TYR A 149 5.26 -12.35 -14.11
N SER A 150 4.97 -13.57 -13.70
CA SER A 150 4.65 -14.69 -14.57
C SER A 150 3.26 -15.23 -14.26
N ASP A 151 2.40 -15.33 -15.24
CA ASP A 151 1.05 -15.91 -15.13
C ASP A 151 1.05 -17.44 -15.01
N GLN A 152 2.20 -18.08 -15.26
CA GLN A 152 2.37 -19.53 -15.14
C GLN A 152 2.68 -19.98 -13.70
N LEU A 153 3.04 -19.05 -12.82
CA LEU A 153 3.39 -19.35 -11.44
C LEU A 153 2.39 -18.69 -10.48
N PRO A 154 2.00 -19.37 -9.39
CA PRO A 154 1.21 -18.74 -8.33
C PRO A 154 1.91 -17.49 -7.77
N ILE A 155 1.15 -16.45 -7.48
CA ILE A 155 1.71 -15.19 -6.93
C ILE A 155 2.50 -15.44 -5.64
N ARG A 156 2.05 -16.36 -4.78
CA ARG A 156 2.75 -16.73 -3.53
C ARG A 156 4.19 -17.20 -3.77
N ASP A 157 4.42 -17.90 -4.89
CA ASP A 157 5.72 -18.48 -5.21
C ASP A 157 6.66 -17.44 -5.85
N GLN A 158 6.11 -16.30 -6.27
CA GLN A 158 6.85 -15.17 -6.83
C GLN A 158 7.08 -14.05 -5.80
N ALA A 159 6.25 -13.98 -4.75
CA ALA A 159 6.27 -12.89 -3.78
C ALA A 159 7.41 -13.00 -2.75
N VAL A 160 7.80 -14.22 -2.40
CA VAL A 160 8.86 -14.49 -1.42
C VAL A 160 10.14 -14.85 -2.15
N ARG A 161 11.22 -14.20 -1.80
CA ARG A 161 12.55 -14.53 -2.35
C ARG A 161 13.05 -15.84 -1.75
N LEU A 162 13.79 -16.60 -2.54
CA LEU A 162 14.37 -17.89 -2.10
C LEU A 162 15.40 -17.74 -0.97
N ASP A 163 16.02 -16.57 -0.85
CA ASP A 163 17.02 -16.24 0.14
C ASP A 163 16.44 -15.53 1.38
N THR A 164 15.11 -15.33 1.44
CA THR A 164 14.43 -14.76 2.61
C THR A 164 14.45 -15.75 3.77
N ALA A 165 15.04 -15.33 4.88
CA ALA A 165 15.12 -16.12 6.10
C ALA A 165 14.02 -15.72 7.09
N ALA A 166 13.21 -16.68 7.53
CA ALA A 166 12.16 -16.46 8.53
C ALA A 166 12.45 -17.23 9.81
N THR A 167 12.45 -16.52 10.94
CA THR A 167 12.60 -17.12 12.27
C THR A 167 11.38 -16.82 13.11
N LEU A 168 10.68 -17.87 13.55
CA LEU A 168 9.55 -17.74 14.47
C LEU A 168 10.06 -17.64 15.91
N ARG A 169 9.70 -16.58 16.60
CA ARG A 169 9.94 -16.38 18.03
C ARG A 169 8.61 -16.31 18.79
N THR A 170 8.63 -16.49 20.09
CA THR A 170 7.42 -16.59 20.93
C THR A 170 6.44 -15.41 20.78
N LYS A 171 6.95 -14.21 20.49
CA LYS A 171 6.11 -12.98 20.44
C LYS A 171 6.30 -12.17 19.17
N MET A 172 7.07 -12.64 18.22
CA MET A 172 7.38 -11.90 16.99
C MET A 172 7.86 -12.83 15.90
N ILE A 173 7.78 -12.38 14.67
CA ILE A 173 8.39 -13.02 13.51
C ILE A 173 9.58 -12.16 13.11
N GLU A 174 10.73 -12.78 12.90
CA GLU A 174 11.91 -12.13 12.33
C GLU A 174 12.02 -12.58 10.87
N LEU A 175 12.03 -11.60 9.95
CA LEU A 175 12.27 -11.80 8.52
C LEU A 175 13.53 -11.02 8.14
N ASP A 176 14.56 -11.71 7.66
CA ASP A 176 15.84 -11.13 7.22
C ASP A 176 16.41 -10.11 8.22
N GLY A 177 16.41 -10.46 9.51
CA GLY A 177 16.89 -9.58 10.59
C GLY A 177 15.96 -8.42 10.93
N LYS A 178 14.77 -8.32 10.34
CA LYS A 178 13.73 -7.35 10.70
C LYS A 178 12.62 -8.00 11.51
N PHE A 179 12.17 -7.32 12.54
CA PHE A 179 11.13 -7.84 13.40
C PHE A 179 9.75 -7.35 12.94
N LEU A 180 8.85 -8.31 12.72
CA LEU A 180 7.44 -8.05 12.48
C LEU A 180 6.68 -8.17 13.81
N LYS A 181 5.89 -7.15 14.13
CA LYS A 181 5.01 -7.12 15.27
C LYS A 181 3.62 -6.66 14.86
N THR A 182 2.63 -7.43 15.21
CA THR A 182 1.22 -7.05 15.03
C THR A 182 0.71 -6.35 16.28
N LEU A 183 0.09 -5.20 16.10
CA LEU A 183 -0.64 -4.49 17.15
C LEU A 183 -2.14 -4.57 16.81
N THR A 184 -2.92 -5.07 17.74
CA THR A 184 -4.38 -5.18 17.57
C THR A 184 -5.06 -4.24 18.55
N VAL A 185 -5.98 -3.42 18.05
CA VAL A 185 -6.86 -2.60 18.89
C VAL A 185 -8.05 -3.46 19.29
N GLN A 186 -8.17 -3.80 20.56
CA GLN A 186 -9.25 -4.66 21.06
C GLN A 186 -10.53 -3.89 21.33
N SER A 187 -10.44 -2.61 21.64
CA SER A 187 -11.60 -1.73 21.84
C SER A 187 -11.23 -0.30 21.48
N TRP A 188 -12.19 0.42 20.92
CA TRP A 188 -12.06 1.86 20.71
C TRP A 188 -12.53 2.58 21.97
N PRO A 189 -11.85 3.64 22.43
CA PRO A 189 -12.38 4.47 23.50
C PRO A 189 -13.70 5.08 23.02
N VAL A 190 -14.79 4.75 23.74
CA VAL A 190 -16.10 5.39 23.53
C VAL A 190 -16.04 6.72 24.27
N GLN A 191 -16.17 7.82 23.53
CA GLN A 191 -16.31 9.17 24.11
C GLN A 191 -17.77 9.42 24.49
#